data_a7b86d20a2e06495ebe5565e97d02141
#
_entry.id   a7b86d20a2e06495ebe5565e97d02141
#
_cell.length_a   1.000
_cell.length_b   1.000
_cell.length_c   1.000
_cell.angle_alpha   90.00
_cell.angle_beta   90.00
_cell.angle_gamma   90.00
#
_symmetry.space_group_name_H-M   'P 1'
#
loop_
_entity.id
_entity.type
_entity.pdbx_description
1 polymer ?
#
loop_
_entity_poly.entity_id
_entity_poly.type
_entity_poly.pdbx_seq_one_letter_code
_entity_poly.pdbx_strand_id
1 'polypeptide(L)'
;MNTQDHSLSVRLLLNVGHGLDHMFLLIFAAAVGVIASEFGFQSWEDLMPYGVGAFVLFGLGSIPSGRLGDLWGRRSMMIVFFVGIGLSTLLTALTQNAWQMAITLTLVGAFASIYHPVGIPMLVQKSANPGLAIGVNGLAGNLGVALAAMLTGFLIKWIGWRAAFAVPAVLCLLCGLWFALACPAETEAPAKRKGTAKVSLTPAMLARVLAVMTVSAATGSVLFNFTTNGNGQLMSERFQGVVSDPALLGILLAVIYAVASLMQVAVGKLLDHFAIRPIFLGIVLLQIPLFVLSAYAQGWWLFAALLGVMIFIFGAVPFVDVMIVRYVDDRSRSRVAGIRLAVSLGISSLAVWLLGPAVKGLGFETLLLVMAGFSACTAFVVLWLPSESNLKTESVQ
;
A
#
# COMPACT_ATOMS: atom_id res chain seq x y z
N MET A 1 2.53 -26.68 -21.79
CA MET A 1 1.64 -25.54 -22.13
C MET A 1 2.40 -24.27 -21.81
N ASN A 2 2.67 -23.43 -22.84
CA ASN A 2 3.41 -22.18 -22.66
C ASN A 2 2.62 -21.25 -21.71
N THR A 3 3.11 -21.08 -20.51
CA THR A 3 2.65 -20.04 -19.58
C THR A 3 3.24 -18.71 -20.08
N GLN A 4 2.61 -18.13 -21.12
CA GLN A 4 3.00 -16.78 -21.54
C GLN A 4 2.61 -15.81 -20.42
N ASP A 5 3.58 -15.03 -19.96
CA ASP A 5 3.36 -13.86 -19.10
C ASP A 5 2.24 -12.98 -19.67
N HIS A 6 1.55 -12.23 -18.81
CA HIS A 6 0.68 -11.18 -19.30
C HIS A 6 1.43 -10.26 -20.26
N SER A 7 0.76 -9.78 -21.31
CA SER A 7 1.37 -8.83 -22.24
C SER A 7 1.96 -7.63 -21.48
N LEU A 8 3.00 -7.01 -22.03
CA LEU A 8 3.61 -5.84 -21.43
C LEU A 8 2.58 -4.75 -21.11
N SER A 9 1.61 -4.55 -22.02
CA SER A 9 0.52 -3.57 -21.85
C SER A 9 -0.33 -3.88 -20.62
N VAL A 10 -0.71 -5.13 -20.37
CA VAL A 10 -1.51 -5.52 -19.21
C VAL A 10 -0.71 -5.32 -17.92
N ARG A 11 0.56 -5.71 -17.90
CA ARG A 11 1.44 -5.50 -16.72
C ARG A 11 1.64 -4.01 -16.43
N LEU A 12 1.85 -3.21 -17.47
CA LEU A 12 1.98 -1.76 -17.35
C LEU A 12 0.70 -1.13 -16.77
N LEU A 13 -0.46 -1.52 -17.32
CA LEU A 13 -1.77 -1.01 -16.87
C LEU A 13 -2.10 -1.41 -15.43
N LEU A 14 -1.69 -2.62 -14.99
CA LEU A 14 -1.82 -3.01 -13.58
C LEU A 14 -0.93 -2.12 -12.69
N ASN A 15 0.30 -1.83 -13.07
CA ASN A 15 1.18 -0.94 -12.31
C ASN A 15 0.65 0.51 -12.28
N VAL A 16 0.18 1.03 -13.42
CA VAL A 16 -0.48 2.34 -13.47
C VAL A 16 -1.74 2.37 -12.60
N GLY A 17 -2.53 1.28 -12.64
CA GLY A 17 -3.71 1.13 -11.77
C GLY A 17 -3.34 1.24 -10.29
N HIS A 18 -2.21 0.66 -9.84
CA HIS A 18 -1.74 0.79 -8.46
C HIS A 18 -1.35 2.23 -8.11
N GLY A 19 -0.66 2.91 -9.02
CA GLY A 19 -0.34 4.32 -8.84
C GLY A 19 -1.59 5.20 -8.74
N LEU A 20 -2.58 4.96 -9.60
CA LEU A 20 -3.86 5.67 -9.58
C LEU A 20 -4.65 5.38 -8.30
N ASP A 21 -4.67 4.13 -7.83
CA ASP A 21 -5.32 3.71 -6.58
C ASP A 21 -4.86 4.56 -5.39
N HIS A 22 -3.56 4.60 -5.16
CA HIS A 22 -2.99 5.39 -4.08
C HIS A 22 -3.11 6.91 -4.31
N MET A 23 -2.98 7.36 -5.55
CA MET A 23 -3.10 8.78 -5.89
C MET A 23 -4.50 9.30 -5.56
N PHE A 24 -5.57 8.60 -5.95
CA PHE A 24 -6.95 9.06 -5.72
C PHE A 24 -7.32 9.17 -4.24
N LEU A 25 -6.78 8.29 -3.39
CA LEU A 25 -7.00 8.36 -1.95
C LEU A 25 -6.37 9.61 -1.30
N LEU A 26 -5.36 10.22 -1.95
CA LEU A 26 -4.60 11.32 -1.37
C LEU A 26 -4.91 12.70 -1.98
N ILE A 27 -5.63 12.77 -3.11
CA ILE A 27 -6.00 14.06 -3.74
C ILE A 27 -6.79 14.93 -2.76
N PHE A 28 -7.76 14.35 -2.03
CA PHE A 28 -8.57 15.10 -1.08
C PHE A 28 -7.71 15.77 0.00
N ALA A 29 -6.81 15.01 0.62
CA ALA A 29 -5.92 15.55 1.65
C ALA A 29 -5.01 16.67 1.11
N ALA A 30 -4.54 16.55 -0.14
CA ALA A 30 -3.73 17.56 -0.78
C ALA A 30 -4.52 18.81 -1.19
N ALA A 31 -5.83 18.69 -1.43
CA ALA A 31 -6.71 19.78 -1.87
C ALA A 31 -7.58 20.36 -0.74
N VAL A 32 -7.58 19.74 0.46
CA VAL A 32 -8.58 19.98 1.50
C VAL A 32 -8.71 21.44 1.92
N GLY A 33 -7.60 22.19 1.99
CA GLY A 33 -7.62 23.59 2.38
C GLY A 33 -8.40 24.48 1.42
N VAL A 34 -8.21 24.27 0.11
CA VAL A 34 -8.93 25.02 -0.95
C VAL A 34 -10.41 24.63 -0.97
N ILE A 35 -10.70 23.33 -0.83
CA ILE A 35 -12.07 22.81 -0.80
C ILE A 35 -12.81 23.31 0.46
N ALA A 36 -12.16 23.32 1.62
CA ALA A 36 -12.72 23.82 2.86
C ALA A 36 -13.12 25.29 2.75
N SER A 37 -12.23 26.12 2.20
CA SER A 37 -12.51 27.54 1.95
C SER A 37 -13.71 27.72 1.01
N GLU A 38 -13.82 26.96 -0.08
CA GLU A 38 -14.93 27.07 -1.02
C GLU A 38 -16.26 26.60 -0.41
N PHE A 39 -16.23 25.57 0.46
CA PHE A 39 -17.43 25.06 1.14
C PHE A 39 -17.80 25.85 2.40
N GLY A 40 -17.08 26.94 2.72
CA GLY A 40 -17.37 27.83 3.84
C GLY A 40 -16.94 27.33 5.21
N PHE A 41 -16.00 26.37 5.27
CA PHE A 41 -15.41 25.92 6.52
C PHE A 41 -14.36 26.93 7.02
N GLN A 42 -14.28 27.12 8.34
CA GLN A 42 -13.31 28.00 8.97
C GLN A 42 -11.88 27.43 8.92
N SER A 43 -11.75 26.11 8.93
CA SER A 43 -10.47 25.42 8.86
C SER A 43 -10.57 24.14 8.03
N TRP A 44 -9.44 23.68 7.51
CA TRP A 44 -9.36 22.45 6.73
C TRP A 44 -9.59 21.20 7.62
N GLU A 45 -9.25 21.29 8.91
CA GLU A 45 -9.42 20.24 9.91
C GLU A 45 -10.89 19.85 10.06
N ASP A 46 -11.79 20.82 9.92
CA ASP A 46 -13.24 20.60 10.04
C ASP A 46 -13.79 19.82 8.83
N LEU A 47 -13.14 19.90 7.68
CA LEU A 47 -13.53 19.15 6.48
C LEU A 47 -12.87 17.77 6.40
N MET A 48 -11.69 17.57 6.99
CA MET A 48 -10.94 16.30 6.92
C MET A 48 -11.75 15.06 7.31
N PRO A 49 -12.61 15.07 8.36
CA PRO A 49 -13.42 13.90 8.74
C PRO A 49 -14.32 13.38 7.63
N TYR A 50 -14.72 14.21 6.68
CA TYR A 50 -15.55 13.82 5.56
C TYR A 50 -14.83 12.89 4.56
N GLY A 51 -13.50 12.80 4.61
CA GLY A 51 -12.70 11.86 3.85
C GLY A 51 -12.57 10.46 4.45
N VAL A 52 -12.95 10.28 5.72
CA VAL A 52 -12.72 9.01 6.46
C VAL A 52 -13.43 7.82 5.83
N GLY A 53 -14.61 8.02 5.23
CA GLY A 53 -15.37 6.97 4.56
C GLY A 53 -14.57 6.26 3.45
N ALA A 54 -13.68 6.97 2.75
CA ALA A 54 -12.81 6.41 1.73
C ALA A 54 -11.90 5.32 2.33
N PHE A 55 -11.23 5.60 3.43
CA PHE A 55 -10.30 4.67 4.07
C PHE A 55 -11.02 3.49 4.73
N VAL A 56 -12.19 3.73 5.32
CA VAL A 56 -13.03 2.67 5.89
C VAL A 56 -13.44 1.66 4.81
N LEU A 57 -13.96 2.12 3.67
CA LEU A 57 -14.36 1.22 2.59
C LEU A 57 -13.17 0.67 1.79
N PHE A 58 -12.06 1.39 1.70
CA PHE A 58 -10.83 0.82 1.17
C PHE A 58 -10.42 -0.44 1.96
N GLY A 59 -10.50 -0.40 3.29
CA GLY A 59 -10.21 -1.55 4.15
C GLY A 59 -11.30 -2.62 4.09
N LEU A 60 -12.52 -2.31 4.51
CA LEU A 60 -13.60 -3.29 4.63
C LEU A 60 -14.06 -3.85 3.28
N GLY A 61 -14.07 -3.02 2.24
CA GLY A 61 -14.44 -3.40 0.88
C GLY A 61 -13.48 -4.42 0.25
N SER A 62 -12.23 -4.52 0.76
CA SER A 62 -11.26 -5.48 0.24
C SER A 62 -11.67 -6.94 0.47
N ILE A 63 -12.48 -7.23 1.51
CA ILE A 63 -13.00 -8.58 1.79
C ILE A 63 -13.94 -9.05 0.67
N PRO A 64 -15.06 -8.35 0.38
CA PRO A 64 -15.93 -8.75 -0.73
C PRO A 64 -15.21 -8.64 -2.08
N SER A 65 -14.36 -7.63 -2.31
CA SER A 65 -13.62 -7.46 -3.55
C SER A 65 -12.72 -8.66 -3.85
N GLY A 66 -11.99 -9.16 -2.85
CA GLY A 66 -11.17 -10.36 -2.99
C GLY A 66 -12.01 -11.59 -3.34
N ARG A 67 -13.15 -11.78 -2.65
CA ARG A 67 -14.05 -12.90 -2.93
C ARG A 67 -14.65 -12.83 -4.33
N LEU A 68 -15.08 -11.65 -4.75
CA LEU A 68 -15.61 -11.43 -6.09
C LEU A 68 -14.55 -11.63 -7.18
N GLY A 69 -13.31 -11.23 -6.92
CA GLY A 69 -12.17 -11.50 -7.81
C GLY A 69 -11.94 -12.99 -8.07
N ASP A 70 -12.12 -13.83 -7.04
CA ASP A 70 -12.01 -15.28 -7.18
C ASP A 70 -13.24 -15.92 -7.87
N LEU A 71 -14.45 -15.33 -7.72
CA LEU A 71 -15.69 -15.86 -8.27
C LEU A 71 -16.00 -15.37 -9.68
N TRP A 72 -15.85 -14.08 -9.95
CA TRP A 72 -16.22 -13.44 -11.24
C TRP A 72 -15.04 -13.34 -12.20
N GLY A 73 -13.82 -13.56 -11.70
CA GLY A 73 -12.58 -13.40 -12.45
C GLY A 73 -11.90 -12.06 -12.19
N ARG A 74 -10.58 -12.08 -12.15
CA ARG A 74 -9.75 -10.92 -11.84
C ARG A 74 -9.83 -9.84 -12.89
N ARG A 75 -9.89 -10.24 -14.19
CA ARG A 75 -10.08 -9.28 -15.29
C ARG A 75 -11.36 -8.46 -15.12
N SER A 76 -12.49 -9.12 -14.85
CA SER A 76 -13.78 -8.45 -14.68
C SER A 76 -13.74 -7.47 -13.52
N MET A 77 -13.17 -7.88 -12.40
CA MET A 77 -13.04 -7.02 -11.22
C MET A 77 -12.07 -5.86 -11.45
N MET A 78 -10.98 -6.03 -12.22
CA MET A 78 -10.10 -4.92 -12.58
C MET A 78 -10.77 -3.91 -13.53
N ILE A 79 -11.67 -4.35 -14.40
CA ILE A 79 -12.51 -3.42 -15.20
C ILE A 79 -13.44 -2.63 -14.27
N VAL A 80 -14.08 -3.31 -13.31
CA VAL A 80 -14.92 -2.65 -12.28
C VAL A 80 -14.08 -1.64 -11.46
N PHE A 81 -12.83 -1.98 -11.11
CA PHE A 81 -11.91 -1.06 -10.45
C PHE A 81 -11.70 0.22 -11.27
N PHE A 82 -11.20 0.10 -12.51
CA PHE A 82 -10.88 1.28 -13.33
C PHE A 82 -12.11 2.16 -13.60
N VAL A 83 -13.23 1.54 -13.96
CA VAL A 83 -14.47 2.27 -14.24
C VAL A 83 -15.04 2.87 -12.96
N GLY A 84 -15.15 2.10 -11.90
CA GLY A 84 -15.74 2.53 -10.64
C GLY A 84 -14.95 3.64 -9.96
N ILE A 85 -13.62 3.48 -9.80
CA ILE A 85 -12.78 4.51 -9.18
C ILE A 85 -12.70 5.77 -10.05
N GLY A 86 -12.61 5.61 -11.39
CA GLY A 86 -12.61 6.74 -12.32
C GLY A 86 -13.91 7.54 -12.27
N LEU A 87 -15.06 6.86 -12.34
CA LEU A 87 -16.37 7.54 -12.26
C LEU A 87 -16.62 8.19 -10.90
N SER A 88 -16.32 7.51 -9.79
CA SER A 88 -16.49 8.08 -8.45
C SER A 88 -15.58 9.29 -8.22
N THR A 89 -14.34 9.25 -8.72
CA THR A 89 -13.42 10.40 -8.66
C THR A 89 -13.92 11.55 -9.54
N LEU A 90 -14.49 11.27 -10.71
CA LEU A 90 -15.08 12.28 -11.57
C LEU A 90 -16.31 12.91 -10.90
N LEU A 91 -17.16 12.11 -10.24
CA LEU A 91 -18.27 12.62 -9.43
C LEU A 91 -17.79 13.49 -8.27
N THR A 92 -16.62 13.17 -7.67
CA THR A 92 -16.02 13.99 -6.62
C THR A 92 -15.68 15.40 -7.13
N ALA A 93 -15.23 15.52 -8.37
CA ALA A 93 -14.99 16.83 -9.00
C ALA A 93 -16.25 17.70 -9.15
N LEU A 94 -17.44 17.11 -9.13
CA LEU A 94 -18.72 17.80 -9.30
C LEU A 94 -19.39 18.19 -7.98
N THR A 95 -18.79 17.86 -6.84
CA THR A 95 -19.38 18.10 -5.51
C THR A 95 -19.39 19.60 -5.17
N GLN A 96 -20.44 19.99 -4.44
CA GLN A 96 -20.70 21.37 -4.05
C GLN A 96 -20.82 21.57 -2.53
N ASN A 97 -20.71 20.50 -1.77
CA ASN A 97 -20.73 20.52 -0.30
C ASN A 97 -20.04 19.30 0.29
N ALA A 98 -19.76 19.37 1.60
CA ALA A 98 -19.02 18.35 2.32
C ALA A 98 -19.69 16.97 2.33
N TRP A 99 -21.04 16.89 2.37
CA TRP A 99 -21.73 15.62 2.36
C TRP A 99 -21.66 14.91 1.00
N GLN A 100 -21.80 15.65 -0.10
CA GLN A 100 -21.59 15.10 -1.44
C GLN A 100 -20.12 14.62 -1.57
N MET A 101 -19.16 15.40 -1.08
CA MET A 101 -17.75 15.02 -1.04
C MET A 101 -17.55 13.73 -0.26
N ALA A 102 -18.13 13.61 0.95
CA ALA A 102 -18.02 12.42 1.77
C ALA A 102 -18.57 11.16 1.06
N ILE A 103 -19.72 11.27 0.42
CA ILE A 103 -20.34 10.16 -0.30
C ILE A 103 -19.46 9.72 -1.48
N THR A 104 -19.01 10.67 -2.30
CA THR A 104 -18.21 10.35 -3.49
C THR A 104 -16.83 9.81 -3.13
N LEU A 105 -16.15 10.37 -2.10
CA LEU A 105 -14.90 9.82 -1.58
C LEU A 105 -15.08 8.42 -0.99
N THR A 106 -16.21 8.15 -0.32
CA THR A 106 -16.54 6.81 0.17
C THR A 106 -16.68 5.81 -0.98
N LEU A 107 -17.28 6.23 -2.11
CA LEU A 107 -17.32 5.41 -3.33
C LEU A 107 -15.93 5.20 -3.94
N VAL A 108 -15.07 6.23 -3.96
CA VAL A 108 -13.66 6.09 -4.37
C VAL A 108 -12.99 5.00 -3.55
N GLY A 109 -13.11 5.03 -2.21
CA GLY A 109 -12.56 4.00 -1.34
C GLY A 109 -13.13 2.60 -1.58
N ALA A 110 -14.43 2.51 -1.87
CA ALA A 110 -15.08 1.24 -2.19
C ALA A 110 -14.48 0.59 -3.44
N PHE A 111 -14.25 1.36 -4.51
CA PHE A 111 -13.63 0.82 -5.73
C PHE A 111 -12.11 0.66 -5.61
N ALA A 112 -11.42 1.53 -4.88
CA ALA A 112 -10.02 1.38 -4.52
C ALA A 112 -9.75 0.03 -3.85
N SER A 113 -10.64 -0.44 -2.98
CA SER A 113 -10.54 -1.71 -2.26
C SER A 113 -10.36 -2.95 -3.17
N ILE A 114 -10.58 -2.82 -4.47
CA ILE A 114 -10.49 -3.92 -5.44
C ILE A 114 -9.03 -4.18 -5.83
N TYR A 115 -8.19 -3.13 -5.94
CA TYR A 115 -6.88 -3.27 -6.56
C TYR A 115 -6.00 -4.30 -5.86
N HIS A 116 -5.75 -4.15 -4.59
CA HIS A 116 -4.82 -5.00 -3.85
C HIS A 116 -5.20 -6.49 -3.84
N PRO A 117 -6.44 -6.88 -3.50
CA PRO A 117 -6.80 -8.29 -3.47
C PRO A 117 -6.99 -8.92 -4.87
N VAL A 118 -7.12 -8.14 -5.91
CA VAL A 118 -7.40 -8.64 -7.26
C VAL A 118 -6.24 -8.37 -8.22
N GLY A 119 -5.73 -7.14 -8.27
CA GLY A 119 -4.69 -6.71 -9.21
C GLY A 119 -3.34 -7.37 -8.93
N ILE A 120 -2.90 -7.42 -7.65
CA ILE A 120 -1.63 -8.08 -7.29
C ILE A 120 -1.65 -9.58 -7.62
N PRO A 121 -2.65 -10.37 -7.19
CA PRO A 121 -2.75 -11.78 -7.61
C PRO A 121 -2.84 -11.97 -9.13
N MET A 122 -3.48 -11.05 -9.85
CA MET A 122 -3.52 -11.08 -11.30
C MET A 122 -2.14 -10.83 -11.92
N LEU A 123 -1.40 -9.84 -11.42
CA LEU A 123 -0.07 -9.49 -11.90
C LEU A 123 0.90 -10.67 -11.80
N VAL A 124 0.85 -11.41 -10.68
CA VAL A 124 1.78 -12.53 -10.41
C VAL A 124 1.34 -13.86 -10.98
N GLN A 125 0.09 -14.00 -11.41
CA GLN A 125 -0.51 -15.28 -11.80
C GLN A 125 0.29 -16.04 -12.87
N LYS A 126 0.92 -15.32 -13.79
CA LYS A 126 1.70 -15.87 -14.91
C LYS A 126 3.14 -15.34 -14.93
N SER A 127 3.58 -14.71 -13.85
CA SER A 127 4.92 -14.12 -13.78
C SER A 127 5.98 -15.18 -13.49
N ALA A 128 7.07 -15.15 -14.26
CA ALA A 128 8.25 -15.97 -13.98
C ALA A 128 8.97 -15.51 -12.71
N ASN A 129 8.91 -14.21 -12.39
CA ASN A 129 9.56 -13.58 -11.24
C ASN A 129 8.52 -12.79 -10.42
N PRO A 130 7.68 -13.47 -9.61
CA PRO A 130 6.59 -12.84 -8.88
C PRO A 130 7.06 -11.82 -7.83
N GLY A 131 8.20 -12.04 -7.18
CA GLY A 131 8.77 -11.10 -6.23
C GLY A 131 9.17 -9.78 -6.88
N LEU A 132 9.86 -9.82 -8.03
CA LEU A 132 10.19 -8.63 -8.82
C LEU A 132 8.92 -7.91 -9.30
N ALA A 133 7.92 -8.66 -9.77
CA ALA A 133 6.65 -8.09 -10.23
C ALA A 133 5.95 -7.33 -9.09
N ILE A 134 5.89 -7.89 -7.89
CA ILE A 134 5.34 -7.25 -6.68
C ILE A 134 6.16 -6.01 -6.30
N GLY A 135 7.50 -6.10 -6.34
CA GLY A 135 8.38 -4.98 -6.01
C GLY A 135 8.21 -3.79 -6.97
N VAL A 136 8.12 -4.05 -8.28
CA VAL A 136 7.83 -3.00 -9.29
C VAL A 136 6.43 -2.42 -9.10
N ASN A 137 5.47 -3.26 -8.77
CA ASN A 137 4.11 -2.83 -8.50
C ASN A 137 4.04 -1.93 -7.25
N GLY A 138 4.75 -2.29 -6.18
CA GLY A 138 4.84 -1.47 -4.98
C GLY A 138 5.51 -0.11 -5.26
N LEU A 139 6.58 -0.08 -6.08
CA LEU A 139 7.18 1.18 -6.54
C LEU A 139 6.15 2.04 -7.27
N ALA A 140 5.35 1.46 -8.16
CA ALA A 140 4.31 2.19 -8.90
C ALA A 140 3.25 2.79 -7.95
N GLY A 141 2.81 2.05 -6.94
CA GLY A 141 1.90 2.54 -5.89
C GLY A 141 2.49 3.73 -5.13
N ASN A 142 3.74 3.64 -4.68
CA ASN A 142 4.42 4.72 -3.97
C ASN A 142 4.69 5.95 -4.85
N LEU A 143 4.94 5.77 -6.15
CA LEU A 143 4.99 6.88 -7.10
C LEU A 143 3.63 7.57 -7.21
N GLY A 144 2.51 6.85 -7.14
CA GLY A 144 1.16 7.41 -7.05
C GLY A 144 1.00 8.32 -5.83
N VAL A 145 1.49 7.89 -4.66
CA VAL A 145 1.52 8.72 -3.43
C VAL A 145 2.34 10.00 -3.65
N ALA A 146 3.54 9.89 -4.21
CA ALA A 146 4.42 11.04 -4.46
C ALA A 146 3.80 12.01 -5.48
N LEU A 147 3.18 11.50 -6.53
CA LEU A 147 2.55 12.29 -7.59
C LEU A 147 1.24 12.96 -7.13
N ALA A 148 0.54 12.40 -6.14
CA ALA A 148 -0.74 12.93 -5.67
C ALA A 148 -0.63 14.41 -5.25
N ALA A 149 0.30 14.73 -4.35
CA ALA A 149 0.49 16.07 -3.87
C ALA A 149 0.99 17.03 -4.98
N MET A 150 1.94 16.57 -5.80
CA MET A 150 2.51 17.37 -6.88
C MET A 150 1.48 17.72 -7.95
N LEU A 151 0.77 16.72 -8.49
CA LEU A 151 -0.27 16.92 -9.50
C LEU A 151 -1.43 17.76 -8.97
N THR A 152 -1.88 17.47 -7.74
CA THR A 152 -2.96 18.23 -7.11
C THR A 152 -2.58 19.69 -6.94
N GLY A 153 -1.40 19.98 -6.40
CA GLY A 153 -0.93 21.36 -6.23
C GLY A 153 -0.79 22.11 -7.55
N PHE A 154 -0.25 21.46 -8.60
CA PHE A 154 -0.14 22.02 -9.93
C PHE A 154 -1.51 22.33 -10.54
N LEU A 155 -2.44 21.38 -10.51
CA LEU A 155 -3.77 21.55 -11.09
C LEU A 155 -4.60 22.60 -10.33
N ILE A 156 -4.49 22.66 -8.99
CA ILE A 156 -5.12 23.72 -8.18
C ILE A 156 -4.64 25.09 -8.60
N LYS A 157 -3.32 25.24 -8.75
CA LYS A 157 -2.72 26.55 -9.10
C LYS A 157 -3.19 27.09 -10.45
N TRP A 158 -3.38 26.22 -11.44
CA TRP A 158 -3.63 26.66 -12.83
C TRP A 158 -5.08 26.54 -13.28
N ILE A 159 -5.85 25.61 -12.70
CA ILE A 159 -7.19 25.27 -13.19
C ILE A 159 -8.22 25.28 -12.04
N GLY A 160 -7.83 24.76 -10.86
CA GLY A 160 -8.69 24.61 -9.69
C GLY A 160 -8.75 23.18 -9.18
N TRP A 161 -9.25 23.02 -7.93
CA TRP A 161 -9.24 21.71 -7.24
C TRP A 161 -10.10 20.63 -7.92
N ARG A 162 -11.15 21.04 -8.65
CA ARG A 162 -11.97 20.10 -9.42
C ARG A 162 -11.20 19.38 -10.51
N ALA A 163 -10.25 20.09 -11.14
CA ALA A 163 -9.37 19.50 -12.13
C ALA A 163 -8.43 18.45 -11.52
N ALA A 164 -8.03 18.60 -10.25
CA ALA A 164 -7.21 17.63 -9.56
C ALA A 164 -7.89 16.26 -9.44
N PHE A 165 -9.21 16.21 -9.38
CA PHE A 165 -9.98 14.97 -9.46
C PHE A 165 -10.31 14.57 -10.90
N ALA A 166 -10.80 15.52 -11.72
CA ALA A 166 -11.33 15.21 -13.05
C ALA A 166 -10.25 14.73 -14.03
N VAL A 167 -9.07 15.38 -14.06
CA VAL A 167 -8.02 15.02 -15.03
C VAL A 167 -7.52 13.58 -14.82
N PRO A 168 -7.06 13.16 -13.62
CA PRO A 168 -6.63 11.79 -13.41
C PRO A 168 -7.80 10.78 -13.50
N ALA A 169 -9.05 11.20 -13.21
CA ALA A 169 -10.21 10.34 -13.39
C ALA A 169 -10.43 9.97 -14.85
N VAL A 170 -10.35 10.94 -15.77
CA VAL A 170 -10.45 10.69 -17.22
C VAL A 170 -9.32 9.78 -17.68
N LEU A 171 -8.07 10.01 -17.24
CA LEU A 171 -6.94 9.13 -17.55
C LEU A 171 -7.17 7.70 -17.03
N CYS A 172 -7.75 7.55 -15.85
CA CYS A 172 -8.11 6.25 -15.28
C CYS A 172 -9.15 5.51 -16.15
N LEU A 173 -10.20 6.20 -16.59
CA LEU A 173 -11.21 5.62 -17.48
C LEU A 173 -10.62 5.19 -18.82
N LEU A 174 -9.69 5.98 -19.40
CA LEU A 174 -8.97 5.61 -20.62
C LEU A 174 -8.07 4.38 -20.38
N CYS A 175 -7.38 4.31 -19.25
CA CYS A 175 -6.62 3.12 -18.85
C CYS A 175 -7.52 1.91 -18.70
N GLY A 176 -8.72 2.08 -18.11
CA GLY A 176 -9.73 1.00 -17.99
C GLY A 176 -10.23 0.51 -19.32
N LEU A 177 -10.50 1.40 -20.26
CA LEU A 177 -10.87 1.04 -21.65
C LEU A 177 -9.73 0.26 -22.33
N TRP A 178 -8.51 0.77 -22.23
CA TRP A 178 -7.34 0.07 -22.78
C TRP A 178 -7.13 -1.29 -22.12
N PHE A 179 -7.28 -1.38 -20.80
CA PHE A 179 -7.19 -2.66 -20.09
C PHE A 179 -8.25 -3.66 -20.57
N ALA A 180 -9.50 -3.22 -20.75
CA ALA A 180 -10.59 -4.07 -21.24
C ALA A 180 -10.32 -4.63 -22.66
N LEU A 181 -9.67 -3.83 -23.51
CA LEU A 181 -9.29 -4.22 -24.87
C LEU A 181 -8.03 -5.10 -24.92
N ALA A 182 -7.02 -4.78 -24.10
CA ALA A 182 -5.72 -5.45 -24.14
C ALA A 182 -5.67 -6.75 -23.32
N CYS A 183 -6.49 -6.86 -22.27
CA CYS A 183 -6.51 -8.03 -21.41
C CYS A 183 -7.51 -9.06 -21.94
N PRO A 184 -7.06 -10.28 -22.30
CA PRO A 184 -7.96 -11.34 -22.79
C PRO A 184 -8.94 -11.76 -21.70
N ALA A 185 -10.13 -12.20 -22.13
CA ALA A 185 -11.12 -12.76 -21.21
C ALA A 185 -10.56 -14.01 -20.52
N GLU A 186 -10.87 -14.15 -19.22
CA GLU A 186 -10.53 -15.38 -18.50
C GLU A 186 -11.44 -16.52 -18.95
N THR A 187 -10.84 -17.66 -19.25
CA THR A 187 -11.61 -18.87 -19.63
C THR A 187 -12.32 -19.46 -18.42
N GLU A 188 -11.76 -19.30 -17.23
CA GLU A 188 -12.32 -19.84 -16.00
C GLU A 188 -11.92 -18.95 -14.80
N ALA A 189 -12.88 -18.63 -13.94
CA ALA A 189 -12.64 -17.88 -12.72
C ALA A 189 -11.71 -18.65 -11.75
N PRO A 190 -10.84 -17.96 -10.96
CA PRO A 190 -9.87 -18.61 -10.11
C PRO A 190 -10.45 -19.68 -9.18
N ALA A 191 -11.61 -19.43 -8.57
CA ALA A 191 -12.27 -20.38 -7.69
C ALA A 191 -12.71 -21.71 -8.35
N LYS A 192 -12.86 -21.71 -9.67
CA LYS A 192 -13.28 -22.89 -10.46
C LYS A 192 -12.10 -23.66 -11.05
N ARG A 193 -10.91 -23.07 -11.09
CA ARG A 193 -9.71 -23.71 -11.67
C ARG A 193 -9.36 -24.98 -10.92
N LYS A 194 -9.06 -26.06 -11.65
CA LYS A 194 -8.48 -27.26 -11.07
C LYS A 194 -7.08 -26.88 -10.57
N GLY A 195 -6.89 -26.87 -9.25
CA GLY A 195 -5.61 -26.44 -8.66
C GLY A 195 -4.52 -27.46 -8.97
N THR A 196 -3.39 -27.00 -9.44
CA THR A 196 -2.12 -27.67 -9.19
C THR A 196 -1.73 -27.28 -7.77
N ALA A 197 -1.91 -28.15 -6.79
CA ALA A 197 -1.47 -27.93 -5.43
C ALA A 197 0.04 -27.64 -5.46
N LYS A 198 0.43 -26.38 -5.25
CA LYS A 198 1.86 -26.02 -5.30
C LYS A 198 2.59 -26.42 -4.03
N VAL A 199 1.92 -26.45 -2.90
CA VAL A 199 2.49 -26.91 -1.62
C VAL A 199 1.34 -27.40 -0.74
N SER A 200 1.31 -28.68 -0.38
CA SER A 200 0.40 -29.19 0.62
C SER A 200 0.97 -28.87 2.01
N LEU A 201 0.61 -27.70 2.54
CA LEU A 201 0.92 -27.38 3.93
C LEU A 201 0.00 -28.19 4.86
N THR A 202 0.55 -28.75 5.93
CA THR A 202 -0.30 -29.26 7.00
C THR A 202 -1.14 -28.12 7.59
N PRO A 203 -2.34 -28.40 8.15
CA PRO A 203 -3.15 -27.36 8.77
C PRO A 203 -2.40 -26.54 9.83
N ALA A 204 -1.52 -27.16 10.60
CA ALA A 204 -0.69 -26.50 11.59
C ALA A 204 0.34 -25.55 10.95
N MET A 205 0.99 -25.94 9.85
CA MET A 205 1.92 -25.09 9.12
C MET A 205 1.20 -23.92 8.45
N LEU A 206 0.04 -24.17 7.85
CA LEU A 206 -0.78 -23.11 7.26
C LEU A 206 -1.20 -22.08 8.34
N ALA A 207 -1.70 -22.54 9.49
CA ALA A 207 -2.06 -21.67 10.61
C ALA A 207 -0.87 -20.81 11.06
N ARG A 208 0.34 -21.41 11.15
CA ARG A 208 1.58 -20.71 11.51
C ARG A 208 1.95 -19.64 10.47
N VAL A 209 1.91 -19.97 9.19
CA VAL A 209 2.18 -19.00 8.11
C VAL A 209 1.17 -17.84 8.16
N LEU A 210 -0.12 -18.13 8.29
CA LEU A 210 -1.16 -17.10 8.38
C LEU A 210 -0.99 -16.23 9.63
N ALA A 211 -0.60 -16.78 10.78
CA ALA A 211 -0.31 -16.01 11.99
C ALA A 211 0.89 -15.06 11.77
N VAL A 212 1.99 -15.58 11.21
CA VAL A 212 3.16 -14.73 10.87
C VAL A 212 2.78 -13.64 9.90
N MET A 213 2.01 -13.94 8.84
CA MET A 213 1.53 -12.95 7.88
C MET A 213 0.68 -11.87 8.55
N THR A 214 -0.26 -12.26 9.42
CA THR A 214 -1.17 -11.32 10.08
C THR A 214 -0.41 -10.38 11.02
N VAL A 215 0.47 -10.92 11.86
CA VAL A 215 1.26 -10.09 12.79
C VAL A 215 2.21 -9.18 12.02
N SER A 216 2.91 -9.70 11.00
CA SER A 216 3.82 -8.89 10.19
C SER A 216 3.09 -7.79 9.41
N ALA A 217 1.90 -8.08 8.88
CA ALA A 217 1.07 -7.09 8.21
C ALA A 217 0.58 -6.02 9.18
N ALA A 218 0.15 -6.40 10.38
CA ALA A 218 -0.32 -5.49 11.42
C ALA A 218 0.79 -4.55 11.90
N THR A 219 1.91 -5.09 12.33
CA THR A 219 3.07 -4.30 12.80
C THR A 219 3.66 -3.45 11.67
N GLY A 220 3.82 -4.02 10.48
CA GLY A 220 4.29 -3.28 9.30
C GLY A 220 3.38 -2.10 8.96
N SER A 221 2.06 -2.27 9.07
CA SER A 221 1.08 -1.19 8.85
C SER A 221 1.22 -0.07 9.89
N VAL A 222 1.45 -0.40 11.17
CA VAL A 222 1.72 0.61 12.21
C VAL A 222 3.00 1.37 11.88
N LEU A 223 4.10 0.67 11.58
CA LEU A 223 5.39 1.28 11.25
C LEU A 223 5.26 2.21 10.04
N PHE A 224 4.64 1.72 8.96
CA PHE A 224 4.45 2.47 7.73
C PHE A 224 3.64 3.75 7.96
N ASN A 225 2.46 3.63 8.60
CA ASN A 225 1.56 4.78 8.78
C ASN A 225 2.09 5.77 9.80
N PHE A 226 2.70 5.31 10.91
CA PHE A 226 3.33 6.18 11.87
C PHE A 226 4.42 7.03 11.21
N THR A 227 5.34 6.39 10.45
CA THR A 227 6.46 7.10 9.83
C THR A 227 6.02 7.99 8.69
N THR A 228 5.17 7.51 7.77
CA THR A 228 4.73 8.33 6.63
C THR A 228 3.90 9.54 7.03
N ASN A 229 3.13 9.46 8.10
CA ASN A 229 2.33 10.59 8.60
C ASN A 229 3.09 11.44 9.65
N GLY A 230 4.04 10.86 10.39
CA GLY A 230 4.75 11.54 11.48
C GLY A 230 6.09 12.17 11.09
N ASN A 231 6.79 11.64 10.08
CA ASN A 231 8.15 12.07 9.75
C ASN A 231 8.26 13.55 9.35
N GLY A 232 7.22 14.12 8.75
CA GLY A 232 7.21 15.54 8.41
C GLY A 232 7.29 16.43 9.65
N GLN A 233 6.47 16.12 10.66
CA GLN A 233 6.48 16.83 11.94
C GLN A 233 7.77 16.58 12.74
N LEU A 234 8.24 15.34 12.76
CA LEU A 234 9.51 14.98 13.41
C LEU A 234 10.69 15.75 12.79
N MET A 235 10.73 15.84 11.44
CA MET A 235 11.77 16.64 10.78
C MET A 235 11.62 18.12 11.09
N SER A 236 10.42 18.66 11.08
CA SER A 236 10.17 20.06 11.44
C SER A 236 10.64 20.38 12.85
N GLU A 237 10.43 19.46 13.81
CA GLU A 237 10.86 19.63 15.21
C GLU A 237 12.39 19.57 15.34
N ARG A 238 13.05 18.59 14.67
CA ARG A 238 14.46 18.28 14.94
C ARG A 238 15.44 18.87 13.93
N PHE A 239 14.96 19.59 12.92
CA PHE A 239 15.76 20.40 12.00
C PHE A 239 15.81 21.87 12.36
N GLN A 240 15.25 22.29 13.51
CA GLN A 240 15.32 23.67 13.96
C GLN A 240 16.78 24.12 14.05
N GLY A 241 17.08 25.28 13.47
CA GLY A 241 18.44 25.81 13.37
C GLY A 241 19.31 25.24 12.23
N VAL A 242 18.85 24.22 11.49
CA VAL A 242 19.53 23.65 10.32
C VAL A 242 18.77 24.01 9.03
N VAL A 243 17.49 23.66 8.99
CA VAL A 243 16.55 23.98 7.89
C VAL A 243 15.22 24.28 8.53
N SER A 244 14.74 25.51 8.31
CA SER A 244 13.42 25.97 8.79
C SER A 244 12.40 26.18 7.68
N ASP A 245 12.83 26.13 6.41
CA ASP A 245 11.94 26.25 5.25
C ASP A 245 11.09 24.96 5.09
N PRO A 246 9.75 25.03 5.24
CA PRO A 246 8.88 23.88 5.09
C PRO A 246 8.96 23.23 3.70
N ALA A 247 9.22 24.01 2.65
CA ALA A 247 9.34 23.47 1.30
C ALA A 247 10.60 22.60 1.17
N LEU A 248 11.71 23.06 1.73
CA LEU A 248 12.96 22.28 1.72
C LEU A 248 12.85 21.01 2.57
N LEU A 249 12.20 21.09 3.74
CA LEU A 249 11.91 19.90 4.56
C LEU A 249 11.04 18.90 3.80
N GLY A 250 10.03 19.38 3.06
CA GLY A 250 9.19 18.56 2.18
C GLY A 250 9.98 17.88 1.07
N ILE A 251 10.93 18.57 0.44
CA ILE A 251 11.82 18.01 -0.59
C ILE A 251 12.71 16.93 0.01
N LEU A 252 13.32 17.18 1.17
CA LEU A 252 14.14 16.18 1.86
C LEU A 252 13.35 14.92 2.19
N LEU A 253 12.13 15.06 2.67
CA LEU A 253 11.24 13.94 2.95
C LEU A 253 10.86 13.19 1.67
N ALA A 254 10.57 13.90 0.59
CA ALA A 254 10.29 13.30 -0.71
C ALA A 254 11.48 12.49 -1.25
N VAL A 255 12.71 12.98 -1.06
CA VAL A 255 13.94 12.26 -1.41
C VAL A 255 14.06 10.97 -0.59
N ILE A 256 13.80 11.03 0.74
CA ILE A 256 13.79 9.84 1.59
C ILE A 256 12.83 8.79 1.02
N TYR A 257 11.60 9.17 0.72
CA TYR A 257 10.58 8.23 0.26
C TYR A 257 10.85 7.71 -1.16
N ALA A 258 11.36 8.54 -2.06
CA ALA A 258 11.70 8.13 -3.41
C ALA A 258 12.84 7.09 -3.41
N VAL A 259 13.90 7.33 -2.65
CA VAL A 259 15.02 6.38 -2.51
C VAL A 259 14.56 5.09 -1.82
N ALA A 260 13.79 5.21 -0.74
CA ALA A 260 13.25 4.06 0.00
C ALA A 260 12.36 3.17 -0.90
N SER A 261 11.59 3.77 -1.80
CA SER A 261 10.70 3.03 -2.71
C SER A 261 11.45 2.07 -3.63
N LEU A 262 12.68 2.40 -4.02
CA LEU A 262 13.51 1.53 -4.87
C LEU A 262 13.85 0.21 -4.17
N MET A 263 13.87 0.20 -2.82
CA MET A 263 14.16 -1.01 -2.06
C MET A 263 13.09 -2.09 -2.25
N GLN A 264 11.86 -1.73 -2.58
CA GLN A 264 10.81 -2.71 -2.90
C GLN A 264 11.18 -3.55 -4.12
N VAL A 265 11.76 -2.93 -5.16
CA VAL A 265 12.22 -3.64 -6.36
C VAL A 265 13.41 -4.54 -6.04
N ALA A 266 14.37 -4.04 -5.27
CA ALA A 266 15.54 -4.81 -4.85
C ALA A 266 15.14 -6.04 -4.03
N VAL A 267 14.29 -5.85 -3.03
CA VAL A 267 13.78 -6.94 -2.18
C VAL A 267 12.91 -7.90 -2.98
N GLY A 268 12.03 -7.39 -3.84
CA GLY A 268 11.22 -8.23 -4.73
C GLY A 268 12.09 -9.18 -5.56
N LYS A 269 13.18 -8.67 -6.15
CA LYS A 269 14.15 -9.48 -6.90
C LYS A 269 14.87 -10.50 -6.01
N LEU A 270 15.28 -10.11 -4.80
CA LEU A 270 15.90 -11.03 -3.85
C LEU A 270 14.96 -12.18 -3.48
N LEU A 271 13.67 -11.89 -3.32
CA LEU A 271 12.66 -12.88 -2.98
C LEU A 271 12.40 -13.90 -4.10
N ASP A 272 12.72 -13.60 -5.35
CA ASP A 272 12.63 -14.59 -6.44
C ASP A 272 13.74 -15.65 -6.35
N HIS A 273 14.88 -15.33 -5.73
CA HIS A 273 16.08 -16.19 -5.73
C HIS A 273 16.38 -16.81 -4.37
N PHE A 274 15.93 -16.19 -3.29
CA PHE A 274 16.28 -16.60 -1.93
C PHE A 274 15.04 -16.90 -1.09
N ALA A 275 15.25 -17.62 0.01
CA ALA A 275 14.21 -17.93 0.98
C ALA A 275 13.69 -16.64 1.67
N ILE A 276 12.37 -16.60 1.94
CA ILE A 276 11.71 -15.43 2.55
C ILE A 276 12.29 -15.12 3.93
N ARG A 277 12.41 -16.15 4.78
CA ARG A 277 12.75 -16.00 6.20
C ARG A 277 14.04 -15.24 6.47
N PRO A 278 15.22 -15.56 5.88
CA PRO A 278 16.46 -14.84 6.18
C PRO A 278 16.45 -13.40 5.69
N ILE A 279 15.85 -13.13 4.53
CA ILE A 279 15.77 -11.76 3.99
C ILE A 279 14.85 -10.91 4.87
N PHE A 280 13.67 -11.42 5.21
CA PHE A 280 12.71 -10.68 6.04
C PHE A 280 13.27 -10.42 7.43
N LEU A 281 13.88 -11.44 8.05
CA LEU A 281 14.53 -11.29 9.35
C LEU A 281 15.64 -10.24 9.32
N GLY A 282 16.50 -10.26 8.29
CA GLY A 282 17.56 -9.25 8.12
C GLY A 282 17.02 -7.83 8.04
N ILE A 283 15.95 -7.62 7.24
CA ILE A 283 15.30 -6.31 7.09
C ILE A 283 14.74 -5.81 8.42
N VAL A 284 13.97 -6.65 9.13
CA VAL A 284 13.32 -6.22 10.39
C VAL A 284 14.33 -6.01 11.51
N LEU A 285 15.40 -6.80 11.57
CA LEU A 285 16.48 -6.63 12.54
C LEU A 285 17.23 -5.31 12.32
N LEU A 286 17.42 -4.89 11.07
CA LEU A 286 18.07 -3.60 10.75
C LEU A 286 17.17 -2.39 11.05
N GLN A 287 15.84 -2.55 11.06
CA GLN A 287 14.93 -1.48 11.49
C GLN A 287 15.17 -1.08 12.96
N ILE A 288 15.47 -2.06 13.84
CA ILE A 288 15.58 -1.83 15.28
C ILE A 288 16.64 -0.76 15.63
N PRO A 289 17.94 -0.95 15.29
CA PRO A 289 18.95 0.05 15.61
C PRO A 289 18.71 1.39 14.90
N LEU A 290 18.10 1.40 13.72
CA LEU A 290 17.80 2.62 12.99
C LEU A 290 16.67 3.42 13.64
N PHE A 291 15.64 2.77 14.18
CA PHE A 291 14.63 3.45 14.98
C PHE A 291 15.21 4.01 16.27
N VAL A 292 16.08 3.25 16.97
CA VAL A 292 16.79 3.73 18.16
C VAL A 292 17.67 4.93 17.80
N LEU A 293 18.40 4.88 16.70
CA LEU A 293 19.20 6.02 16.22
C LEU A 293 18.31 7.22 15.91
N SER A 294 17.18 7.01 15.24
CA SER A 294 16.22 8.08 14.89
C SER A 294 15.60 8.71 16.16
N ALA A 295 15.44 7.96 17.25
CA ALA A 295 14.90 8.47 18.50
C ALA A 295 15.76 9.59 19.10
N TYR A 296 17.08 9.53 18.93
CA TYR A 296 18.02 10.48 19.52
C TYR A 296 18.71 11.40 18.50
N ALA A 297 18.63 11.10 17.20
CA ALA A 297 19.28 11.87 16.16
C ALA A 297 18.65 13.26 15.96
N GLN A 298 19.48 14.22 15.55
CA GLN A 298 19.11 15.61 15.25
C GLN A 298 19.67 16.01 13.86
N GLY A 299 19.05 16.95 13.19
CA GLY A 299 19.54 17.52 11.94
C GLY A 299 19.88 16.47 10.88
N TRP A 300 21.02 16.56 10.23
CA TRP A 300 21.44 15.65 9.17
C TRP A 300 21.61 14.17 9.60
N TRP A 301 21.90 13.92 10.89
CA TRP A 301 21.92 12.56 11.42
C TRP A 301 20.52 11.96 11.47
N LEU A 302 19.51 12.77 11.79
CA LEU A 302 18.12 12.33 11.70
C LEU A 302 17.74 12.00 10.24
N PHE A 303 18.13 12.85 9.28
CA PHE A 303 17.88 12.58 7.87
C PHE A 303 18.46 11.22 7.43
N ALA A 304 19.72 10.95 7.78
CA ALA A 304 20.37 9.69 7.46
C ALA A 304 19.70 8.49 8.14
N ALA A 305 19.32 8.64 9.42
CA ALA A 305 18.61 7.60 10.17
C ALA A 305 17.22 7.31 9.60
N LEU A 306 16.44 8.36 9.28
CA LEU A 306 15.13 8.21 8.65
C LEU A 306 15.21 7.60 7.25
N LEU A 307 16.20 7.99 6.46
CA LEU A 307 16.44 7.34 5.15
C LEU A 307 16.66 5.84 5.33
N GLY A 308 17.53 5.45 6.29
CA GLY A 308 17.76 4.04 6.60
C GLY A 308 16.51 3.32 7.07
N VAL A 309 15.76 3.90 8.02
CA VAL A 309 14.49 3.34 8.51
C VAL A 309 13.51 3.13 7.35
N MET A 310 13.31 4.16 6.51
CA MET A 310 12.33 4.08 5.42
C MET A 310 12.73 3.09 4.34
N ILE A 311 14.02 2.93 4.03
CA ILE A 311 14.53 1.89 3.12
C ILE A 311 14.08 0.51 3.60
N PHE A 312 14.21 0.20 4.89
CA PHE A 312 13.84 -1.11 5.42
C PHE A 312 12.33 -1.25 5.68
N ILE A 313 11.61 -0.18 5.99
CA ILE A 313 10.14 -0.23 6.06
C ILE A 313 9.54 -0.52 4.69
N PHE A 314 9.97 0.23 3.65
CA PHE A 314 9.46 0.03 2.29
C PHE A 314 9.94 -1.32 1.72
N GLY A 315 11.16 -1.74 2.04
CA GLY A 315 11.66 -3.06 1.70
C GLY A 315 10.87 -4.21 2.33
N ALA A 316 10.20 -3.98 3.46
CA ALA A 316 9.36 -5.00 4.11
C ALA A 316 7.98 -5.17 3.45
N VAL A 317 7.50 -4.20 2.66
CA VAL A 317 6.16 -4.24 2.05
C VAL A 317 5.91 -5.47 1.17
N PRO A 318 6.82 -5.91 0.26
CA PRO A 318 6.56 -7.04 -0.62
C PRO A 318 6.41 -8.40 0.07
N PHE A 319 6.92 -8.55 1.31
CA PHE A 319 7.00 -9.88 1.96
C PHE A 319 5.65 -10.54 2.13
N VAL A 320 4.66 -9.82 2.61
CA VAL A 320 3.34 -10.41 2.89
C VAL A 320 2.65 -10.84 1.59
N ASP A 321 2.78 -10.04 0.53
CA ASP A 321 2.22 -10.39 -0.77
C ASP A 321 2.94 -11.59 -1.40
N VAL A 322 4.27 -11.66 -1.28
CA VAL A 322 5.05 -12.84 -1.73
C VAL A 322 4.69 -14.07 -0.91
N MET A 323 4.47 -13.95 0.40
CA MET A 323 4.00 -15.08 1.23
C MET A 323 2.63 -15.58 0.75
N ILE A 324 1.69 -14.67 0.43
CA ILE A 324 0.40 -15.07 -0.13
C ILE A 324 0.59 -15.84 -1.45
N VAL A 325 1.47 -15.35 -2.31
CA VAL A 325 1.73 -16.02 -3.60
C VAL A 325 2.35 -17.39 -3.43
N ARG A 326 3.27 -17.57 -2.46
CA ARG A 326 3.98 -18.84 -2.24
C ARG A 326 3.17 -19.88 -1.48
N TYR A 327 2.38 -19.45 -0.49
CA TYR A 327 1.74 -20.36 0.47
C TYR A 327 0.24 -20.50 0.29
N VAL A 328 -0.42 -19.63 -0.51
CA VAL A 328 -1.88 -19.66 -0.73
C VAL A 328 -2.19 -20.13 -2.14
N ASP A 329 -3.14 -21.08 -2.25
CA ASP A 329 -3.65 -21.56 -3.53
C ASP A 329 -4.27 -20.41 -4.35
N ASP A 330 -4.05 -20.42 -5.68
CA ASP A 330 -4.56 -19.40 -6.60
C ASP A 330 -6.08 -19.21 -6.52
N ARG A 331 -6.83 -20.27 -6.18
CA ARG A 331 -8.30 -20.22 -6.03
C ARG A 331 -8.78 -19.25 -4.94
N SER A 332 -8.02 -19.11 -3.86
CA SER A 332 -8.40 -18.31 -2.69
C SER A 332 -7.46 -17.14 -2.43
N ARG A 333 -6.49 -16.93 -3.33
CA ARG A 333 -5.43 -15.93 -3.15
C ARG A 333 -5.98 -14.51 -3.00
N SER A 334 -6.93 -14.13 -3.83
CA SER A 334 -7.57 -12.81 -3.75
C SER A 334 -8.38 -12.65 -2.47
N ARG A 335 -9.07 -13.71 -2.03
CA ARG A 335 -9.81 -13.69 -0.75
C ARG A 335 -8.87 -13.51 0.45
N VAL A 336 -7.77 -14.26 0.50
CA VAL A 336 -6.78 -14.15 1.60
C VAL A 336 -6.12 -12.78 1.59
N ALA A 337 -5.76 -12.26 0.41
CA ALA A 337 -5.22 -10.91 0.26
C ALA A 337 -6.22 -9.85 0.74
N GLY A 338 -7.51 -9.99 0.44
CA GLY A 338 -8.56 -9.08 0.90
C GLY A 338 -8.72 -9.08 2.42
N ILE A 339 -8.75 -10.25 3.06
CA ILE A 339 -8.82 -10.35 4.53
C ILE A 339 -7.58 -9.71 5.17
N ARG A 340 -6.40 -10.01 4.66
CA ARG A 340 -5.15 -9.41 5.12
C ARG A 340 -5.18 -7.88 5.05
N LEU A 341 -5.66 -7.35 3.92
CA LEU A 341 -5.73 -5.91 3.70
C LEU A 341 -6.72 -5.24 4.66
N ALA A 342 -7.88 -5.85 4.88
CA ALA A 342 -8.87 -5.33 5.84
C ALA A 342 -8.29 -5.22 7.26
N VAL A 343 -7.54 -6.23 7.72
CA VAL A 343 -6.86 -6.20 9.01
C VAL A 343 -5.79 -5.09 9.03
N SER A 344 -4.95 -5.03 7.99
CA SER A 344 -3.88 -4.03 7.91
C SER A 344 -4.42 -2.61 7.92
N LEU A 345 -5.45 -2.31 7.13
CA LEU A 345 -6.02 -0.96 7.04
C LEU A 345 -6.86 -0.58 8.26
N GLY A 346 -7.53 -1.54 8.91
CA GLY A 346 -8.17 -1.29 10.20
C GLY A 346 -7.16 -0.83 11.25
N ILE A 347 -6.01 -1.51 11.34
CA ILE A 347 -4.91 -1.14 12.24
C ILE A 347 -4.27 0.18 11.81
N SER A 348 -4.08 0.42 10.51
CA SER A 348 -3.56 1.68 9.97
C SER A 348 -4.41 2.87 10.35
N SER A 349 -5.74 2.76 10.21
CA SER A 349 -6.67 3.83 10.57
C SER A 349 -6.58 4.19 12.06
N LEU A 350 -6.45 3.18 12.91
CA LEU A 350 -6.25 3.37 14.34
C LEU A 350 -4.90 4.03 14.65
N ALA A 351 -3.83 3.59 13.98
CA ALA A 351 -2.48 4.14 14.16
C ALA A 351 -2.42 5.63 13.77
N VAL A 352 -3.03 6.00 12.66
CA VAL A 352 -3.10 7.41 12.22
C VAL A 352 -3.96 8.25 13.17
N TRP A 353 -5.09 7.72 13.64
CA TRP A 353 -5.94 8.41 14.60
C TRP A 353 -5.24 8.65 15.94
N LEU A 354 -4.43 7.68 16.41
CA LEU A 354 -3.69 7.78 17.65
C LEU A 354 -2.41 8.62 17.55
N LEU A 355 -1.88 8.87 16.34
CA LEU A 355 -0.59 9.52 16.15
C LEU A 355 -0.48 10.87 16.90
N GLY A 356 -1.43 11.78 16.69
CA GLY A 356 -1.43 13.09 17.32
C GLY A 356 -1.44 13.02 18.86
N PRO A 357 -2.45 12.35 19.47
CA PRO A 357 -2.49 12.16 20.93
C PRO A 357 -1.25 11.46 21.51
N ALA A 358 -0.70 10.47 20.79
CA ALA A 358 0.47 9.74 21.23
C ALA A 358 1.74 10.62 21.20
N VAL A 359 1.94 11.41 20.13
CA VAL A 359 3.05 12.37 20.05
C VAL A 359 2.94 13.41 21.16
N LYS A 360 1.74 13.95 21.38
CA LYS A 360 1.49 14.94 22.43
C LYS A 360 1.77 14.39 23.84
N GLY A 361 1.44 13.12 24.09
CA GLY A 361 1.58 12.51 25.43
C GLY A 361 2.95 11.90 25.70
N LEU A 362 3.61 11.32 24.70
CA LEU A 362 4.83 10.51 24.86
C LEU A 362 6.05 11.10 24.16
N GLY A 363 5.86 12.02 23.20
CA GLY A 363 6.91 12.56 22.37
C GLY A 363 7.40 11.57 21.28
N PHE A 364 8.07 12.10 20.25
CA PHE A 364 8.60 11.30 19.16
C PHE A 364 9.68 10.31 19.60
N GLU A 365 10.51 10.66 20.59
CA GLU A 365 11.56 9.77 21.11
C GLU A 365 10.98 8.44 21.57
N THR A 366 10.04 8.49 22.52
CA THR A 366 9.39 7.30 23.06
C THR A 366 8.68 6.49 21.97
N LEU A 367 7.99 7.18 21.05
CA LEU A 367 7.26 6.51 19.99
C LEU A 367 8.19 5.79 18.99
N LEU A 368 9.35 6.36 18.67
CA LEU A 368 10.35 5.70 17.83
C LEU A 368 10.94 4.47 18.52
N LEU A 369 11.14 4.51 19.84
CA LEU A 369 11.54 3.33 20.63
C LEU A 369 10.43 2.26 20.65
N VAL A 370 9.16 2.66 20.72
CA VAL A 370 8.02 1.73 20.59
C VAL A 370 8.01 1.10 19.19
N MET A 371 8.33 1.86 18.13
CA MET A 371 8.45 1.31 16.77
C MET A 371 9.60 0.31 16.66
N ALA A 372 10.73 0.53 17.34
CA ALA A 372 11.79 -0.46 17.47
C ALA A 372 11.28 -1.74 18.15
N GLY A 373 10.43 -1.62 19.17
CA GLY A 373 9.76 -2.75 19.83
C GLY A 373 8.82 -3.52 18.89
N PHE A 374 8.04 -2.84 18.04
CA PHE A 374 7.23 -3.50 17.01
C PHE A 374 8.10 -4.25 15.99
N SER A 375 9.22 -3.67 15.57
CA SER A 375 10.17 -4.36 14.69
C SER A 375 10.76 -5.60 15.36
N ALA A 376 11.12 -5.54 16.65
CA ALA A 376 11.60 -6.70 17.42
C ALA A 376 10.52 -7.79 17.54
N CYS A 377 9.26 -7.41 17.80
CA CYS A 377 8.13 -8.34 17.80
C CYS A 377 7.97 -9.03 16.44
N THR A 378 8.07 -8.26 15.34
CA THR A 378 8.02 -8.83 13.99
C THR A 378 9.17 -9.80 13.75
N ALA A 379 10.40 -9.44 14.16
CA ALA A 379 11.56 -10.32 14.03
C ALA A 379 11.35 -11.65 14.77
N PHE A 380 10.83 -11.60 16.00
CA PHE A 380 10.51 -12.79 16.78
C PHE A 380 9.48 -13.68 16.07
N VAL A 381 8.41 -13.09 15.55
CA VAL A 381 7.36 -13.85 14.85
C VAL A 381 7.87 -14.43 13.53
N VAL A 382 8.73 -13.72 12.80
CA VAL A 382 9.34 -14.20 11.54
C VAL A 382 10.20 -15.46 11.78
N LEU A 383 10.77 -15.63 12.96
CA LEU A 383 11.48 -16.88 13.32
C LEU A 383 10.58 -18.11 13.27
N TRP A 384 9.26 -17.95 13.41
CA TRP A 384 8.29 -19.05 13.32
C TRP A 384 7.95 -19.43 11.88
N LEU A 385 8.36 -18.64 10.88
CA LEU A 385 8.14 -18.99 9.49
C LEU A 385 8.82 -20.32 9.16
N PRO A 386 8.15 -21.30 8.53
CA PRO A 386 8.74 -22.56 8.16
C PRO A 386 9.96 -22.37 7.25
N SER A 387 10.99 -23.20 7.44
CA SER A 387 12.11 -23.26 6.50
C SER A 387 11.64 -23.87 5.18
N GLU A 388 11.97 -23.24 4.06
CA GLU A 388 11.60 -23.74 2.73
C GLU A 388 12.26 -25.08 2.38
N SER A 389 13.36 -25.45 3.05
CA SER A 389 13.97 -26.77 2.96
C SER A 389 13.03 -27.87 3.49
N ASN A 390 12.29 -27.60 4.55
CA ASN A 390 11.34 -28.57 5.14
C ASN A 390 10.09 -28.77 4.25
N LEU A 391 9.75 -27.79 3.42
CA LEU A 391 8.61 -27.85 2.51
C LEU A 391 8.86 -28.80 1.30
N LYS A 392 10.13 -28.96 0.90
CA LYS A 392 10.50 -29.87 -0.19
C LYS A 392 10.53 -31.34 0.23
N THR A 393 10.72 -31.62 1.52
CA THR A 393 10.87 -32.99 2.03
C THR A 393 9.51 -33.67 2.24
N GLU A 394 8.46 -32.90 2.58
CA GLU A 394 7.10 -33.44 2.78
C GLU A 394 6.30 -33.66 1.49
N SER A 395 6.73 -33.07 0.37
CA SER A 395 6.08 -33.26 -0.94
C SER A 395 6.53 -34.54 -1.67
N VAL A 396 7.44 -35.32 -1.09
CA VAL A 396 8.01 -36.58 -1.64
C VAL A 396 7.52 -37.80 -0.87
N GLN A 397 6.75 -37.64 0.19
CA GLN A 397 6.04 -38.75 0.89
C GLN A 397 4.55 -38.68 0.57
#